data_0f47e61ece3a4723e7429de312cd7f19
#
_entry.id   0f47e61ece3a4723e7429de312cd7f19
#
_cell.length_a   1.000
_cell.length_b   1.000
_cell.length_c   1.000
_cell.angle_alpha   90.00
_cell.angle_beta   90.00
_cell.angle_gamma   90.00
#
_symmetry.space_group_name_H-M   'P 1'
#
loop_
_entity.id
_entity.type
_entity.pdbx_description
1 polymer ?
#
loop_
_entity_poly.entity_id
_entity_poly.type
_entity_poly.pdbx_seq_one_letter_code
_entity_poly.pdbx_strand_id
1 'polypeptide(L)'
;MKLELERPRQCANYSLAVCVLASGSRGNAIYISDGPTSILVDAGLSGTEIKRRLTSRGLSPQDLDAILVTHEHSDHIQSVGVLSRQLKLPVYLSRKIEKKASRRGPFYEIRTFQHGTPFQINNLVVHPFALPHDAADPMGFTITQNGRRIGLATDLGIVTPLVKEHLKDCHLLIIEANHDPDMLLNGPYPWPLKQRIQSRNGHLSNQQSQNLLMALQHSQLEHVILAHLSETNNAPQKALAELSKALTRCKPRLTVASQHHSGEVIYLK
;
A
#
# COMPACT_ATOMS: atom_id res chain seq x y z
N MET A 1 -16.90 -32.52 -15.09
CA MET A 1 -15.50 -32.05 -14.95
C MET A 1 -15.26 -31.01 -16.05
N LYS A 2 -15.52 -29.71 -15.75
CA LYS A 2 -15.24 -28.63 -16.69
C LYS A 2 -13.75 -28.31 -16.54
N LEU A 3 -12.99 -28.57 -17.60
CA LEU A 3 -11.64 -28.05 -17.76
C LEU A 3 -11.74 -26.50 -17.70
N GLU A 4 -11.26 -25.91 -16.62
CA GLU A 4 -10.97 -24.47 -16.60
C GLU A 4 -9.85 -24.26 -17.62
N LEU A 5 -10.20 -23.68 -18.75
CA LEU A 5 -9.23 -23.21 -19.74
C LEU A 5 -8.41 -22.09 -19.05
N GLU A 6 -7.20 -22.43 -18.64
CA GLU A 6 -6.21 -21.42 -18.23
C GLU A 6 -6.08 -20.41 -19.39
N ARG A 7 -6.51 -19.17 -19.16
CA ARG A 7 -6.30 -18.10 -20.13
C ARG A 7 -4.80 -17.86 -20.23
N PRO A 8 -4.19 -17.89 -21.43
CA PRO A 8 -2.79 -17.52 -21.58
C PRO A 8 -2.66 -16.04 -21.20
N ARG A 9 -2.14 -15.76 -20.01
CA ARG A 9 -1.75 -14.40 -19.62
C ARG A 9 -0.50 -14.07 -20.43
N GLN A 10 -0.53 -12.98 -21.20
CA GLN A 10 0.58 -12.55 -22.05
C GLN A 10 1.85 -12.36 -21.21
N CYS A 11 2.99 -12.82 -21.74
CA CYS A 11 4.30 -12.47 -21.18
C CYS A 11 4.43 -10.95 -21.14
N ALA A 12 4.44 -10.39 -19.96
CA ALA A 12 4.55 -8.95 -19.79
C ALA A 12 6.00 -8.49 -20.08
N ASN A 13 6.15 -7.36 -20.76
CA ASN A 13 7.45 -6.73 -20.99
C ASN A 13 7.94 -5.94 -19.76
N TYR A 14 7.50 -6.32 -18.56
CA TYR A 14 7.86 -5.70 -17.29
C TYR A 14 7.97 -6.77 -16.18
N SER A 15 8.74 -6.48 -15.14
CA SER A 15 8.87 -7.35 -13.97
C SER A 15 7.76 -7.11 -12.95
N LEU A 16 7.38 -5.86 -12.73
CA LEU A 16 6.29 -5.49 -11.81
C LEU A 16 5.51 -4.30 -12.35
N ALA A 17 4.19 -4.31 -12.15
CA ALA A 17 3.29 -3.18 -12.38
C ALA A 17 2.62 -2.78 -11.06
N VAL A 18 2.43 -1.48 -10.84
CA VAL A 18 1.80 -0.91 -9.64
C VAL A 18 0.79 0.14 -10.04
N CYS A 19 -0.39 0.12 -9.41
CA CYS A 19 -1.38 1.19 -9.50
C CYS A 19 -2.00 1.45 -8.12
N VAL A 20 -1.79 2.64 -7.58
CA VAL A 20 -2.51 3.07 -6.37
C VAL A 20 -3.92 3.47 -6.79
N LEU A 21 -4.89 2.62 -6.49
CA LEU A 21 -6.30 2.85 -6.84
C LEU A 21 -6.93 3.91 -5.94
N ALA A 22 -6.54 3.92 -4.67
CA ALA A 22 -6.95 4.91 -3.67
C ALA A 22 -5.97 4.95 -2.51
N SER A 23 -5.81 6.11 -1.89
CA SER A 23 -5.00 6.24 -0.67
C SER A 23 -5.48 7.41 0.19
N GLY A 24 -5.73 7.14 1.47
CA GLY A 24 -6.18 8.09 2.48
C GLY A 24 -7.24 7.50 3.42
N SER A 25 -7.69 8.27 4.40
CA SER A 25 -8.55 7.82 5.50
C SER A 25 -9.96 7.33 5.09
N ARG A 26 -10.35 7.49 3.82
CA ARG A 26 -11.64 7.00 3.30
C ARG A 26 -11.53 5.69 2.54
N GLY A 27 -10.32 5.17 2.39
CA GLY A 27 -10.08 3.86 1.79
C GLY A 27 -8.80 3.77 1.00
N ASN A 28 -8.08 2.68 1.21
CA ASN A 28 -6.81 2.37 0.59
C ASN A 28 -6.98 1.12 -0.27
N ALA A 29 -6.39 1.12 -1.45
CA ALA A 29 -6.33 -0.03 -2.34
C ALA A 29 -5.19 0.13 -3.34
N ILE A 30 -4.30 -0.85 -3.45
CA ILE A 30 -3.16 -0.84 -4.33
C ILE A 30 -3.15 -2.13 -5.15
N TYR A 31 -3.11 -1.99 -6.48
CA TYR A 31 -2.93 -3.10 -7.39
C TYR A 31 -1.44 -3.32 -7.65
N ILE A 32 -0.98 -4.58 -7.61
CA ILE A 32 0.38 -4.98 -7.95
C ILE A 32 0.32 -6.25 -8.80
N SER A 33 1.11 -6.32 -9.88
CA SER A 33 1.14 -7.47 -10.77
C SER A 33 2.51 -7.67 -11.40
N ASP A 34 2.83 -8.93 -11.73
CA ASP A 34 3.96 -9.31 -12.60
C ASP A 34 3.49 -9.75 -14.00
N GLY A 35 2.22 -9.49 -14.34
CA GLY A 35 1.55 -9.94 -15.53
C GLY A 35 0.79 -11.23 -15.28
N PRO A 36 1.45 -12.38 -15.04
CA PRO A 36 0.78 -13.63 -14.69
C PRO A 36 0.03 -13.62 -13.37
N THR A 37 0.54 -12.90 -12.38
CA THR A 37 -0.05 -12.79 -11.04
C THR A 37 -0.48 -11.36 -10.76
N SER A 38 -1.69 -11.17 -10.23
CA SER A 38 -2.22 -9.86 -9.83
C SER A 38 -2.78 -9.91 -8.43
N ILE A 39 -2.35 -9.00 -7.58
CA ILE A 39 -2.84 -8.89 -6.20
C ILE A 39 -3.41 -7.50 -5.91
N LEU A 40 -4.36 -7.47 -5.00
CA LEU A 40 -4.86 -6.24 -4.40
C LEU A 40 -4.32 -6.13 -2.97
N VAL A 41 -3.56 -5.09 -2.67
CA VAL A 41 -3.16 -4.78 -1.30
C VAL A 41 -4.19 -3.82 -0.73
N ASP A 42 -4.90 -4.28 0.29
CA ASP A 42 -6.07 -3.67 0.91
C ASP A 42 -7.29 -3.47 -0.02
N ALA A 43 -8.46 -3.34 0.57
CA ALA A 43 -9.73 -3.11 -0.10
C ALA A 43 -10.63 -2.19 0.76
N GLY A 44 -10.13 -0.98 1.00
CA GLY A 44 -10.74 -0.02 1.91
C GLY A 44 -11.89 0.81 1.31
N LEU A 45 -12.13 0.71 0.00
CA LEU A 45 -13.30 1.29 -0.68
C LEU A 45 -14.41 0.25 -0.83
N SER A 46 -15.60 0.66 -1.32
CA SER A 46 -16.62 -0.33 -1.72
C SER A 46 -16.11 -1.21 -2.85
N GLY A 47 -16.53 -2.47 -2.87
CA GLY A 47 -16.11 -3.42 -3.91
C GLY A 47 -16.48 -2.97 -5.34
N THR A 48 -17.61 -2.27 -5.50
CA THR A 48 -18.02 -1.66 -6.77
C THR A 48 -17.04 -0.57 -7.20
N GLU A 49 -16.63 0.28 -6.27
CA GLU A 49 -15.68 1.37 -6.56
C GLU A 49 -14.29 0.84 -6.90
N ILE A 50 -13.81 -0.19 -6.19
CA ILE A 50 -12.53 -0.84 -6.53
C ILE A 50 -12.58 -1.43 -7.95
N LYS A 51 -13.65 -2.17 -8.28
CA LYS A 51 -13.82 -2.73 -9.63
C LYS A 51 -13.87 -1.63 -10.70
N ARG A 52 -14.60 -0.55 -10.46
CA ARG A 52 -14.67 0.61 -11.36
C ARG A 52 -13.29 1.23 -11.58
N ARG A 53 -12.51 1.43 -10.50
CA ARG A 53 -11.15 2.01 -10.57
C ARG A 53 -10.17 1.11 -11.30
N LEU A 54 -10.20 -0.20 -11.07
CA LEU A 54 -9.41 -1.15 -11.85
C LEU A 54 -9.73 -1.03 -13.35
N THR A 55 -11.01 -1.15 -13.72
CA THR A 55 -11.45 -1.07 -15.11
C THR A 55 -11.09 0.26 -15.77
N SER A 56 -11.16 1.38 -15.05
CA SER A 56 -10.76 2.70 -15.57
C SER A 56 -9.27 2.80 -15.92
N ARG A 57 -8.46 1.86 -15.46
CA ARG A 57 -7.03 1.75 -15.76
C ARG A 57 -6.70 0.59 -16.70
N GLY A 58 -7.73 -0.01 -17.33
CA GLY A 58 -7.57 -1.17 -18.20
C GLY A 58 -7.20 -2.46 -17.46
N LEU A 59 -7.39 -2.48 -16.13
CA LEU A 59 -7.11 -3.63 -15.29
C LEU A 59 -8.42 -4.40 -15.04
N SER A 60 -8.38 -5.72 -15.23
CA SER A 60 -9.56 -6.58 -15.04
C SER A 60 -9.66 -7.04 -13.58
N PRO A 61 -10.77 -6.77 -12.87
CA PRO A 61 -10.98 -7.32 -11.53
C PRO A 61 -10.97 -8.85 -11.48
N GLN A 62 -11.31 -9.51 -12.60
CA GLN A 62 -11.34 -10.97 -12.73
C GLN A 62 -9.94 -11.58 -12.83
N ASP A 63 -8.92 -10.77 -13.11
CA ASP A 63 -7.53 -11.21 -13.19
C ASP A 63 -6.80 -11.15 -11.84
N LEU A 64 -7.49 -10.70 -10.78
CA LEU A 64 -6.94 -10.74 -9.42
C LEU A 64 -6.82 -12.20 -8.95
N ASP A 65 -5.69 -12.50 -8.30
CA ASP A 65 -5.38 -13.82 -7.73
C ASP A 65 -5.50 -13.84 -6.21
N ALA A 66 -5.32 -12.70 -5.53
CA ALA A 66 -5.38 -12.62 -4.08
C ALA A 66 -5.65 -11.20 -3.57
N ILE A 67 -6.07 -11.12 -2.30
CA ILE A 67 -6.09 -9.88 -1.53
C ILE A 67 -5.09 -10.03 -0.38
N LEU A 68 -4.18 -9.06 -0.24
CA LEU A 68 -3.21 -8.96 0.83
C LEU A 68 -3.62 -7.82 1.77
N VAL A 69 -3.71 -8.08 3.06
CA VAL A 69 -4.20 -7.09 4.05
C VAL A 69 -3.06 -6.59 4.91
N THR A 70 -2.91 -5.26 5.01
CA THR A 70 -1.91 -4.61 5.86
C THR A 70 -2.31 -4.64 7.34
N HIS A 71 -3.54 -4.25 7.65
CA HIS A 71 -4.10 -4.25 9.01
C HIS A 71 -5.65 -4.13 8.98
N GLU A 72 -6.29 -4.19 10.14
CA GLU A 72 -7.74 -4.36 10.29
C GLU A 72 -8.57 -3.07 10.31
N HIS A 73 -8.01 -1.89 10.09
CA HIS A 73 -8.80 -0.66 10.04
C HIS A 73 -9.79 -0.65 8.88
N SER A 74 -10.91 0.04 9.07
CA SER A 74 -12.03 0.00 8.11
C SER A 74 -11.65 0.50 6.72
N ASP A 75 -10.81 1.49 6.63
CA ASP A 75 -10.29 2.06 5.38
C ASP A 75 -9.26 1.16 4.67
N HIS A 76 -8.97 -0.02 5.21
CA HIS A 76 -8.16 -1.06 4.59
C HIS A 76 -8.95 -2.34 4.29
N ILE A 77 -9.96 -2.68 5.11
CA ILE A 77 -10.66 -3.98 4.97
C ILE A 77 -12.14 -3.88 4.60
N GLN A 78 -12.67 -2.71 4.30
CA GLN A 78 -14.11 -2.47 4.13
C GLN A 78 -14.79 -3.47 3.19
N SER A 79 -14.20 -3.81 2.06
CA SER A 79 -14.77 -4.71 1.06
C SER A 79 -13.97 -5.99 0.83
N VAL A 80 -12.95 -6.29 1.65
CA VAL A 80 -12.15 -7.51 1.51
C VAL A 80 -13.03 -8.76 1.46
N GLY A 81 -13.96 -8.93 2.40
CA GLY A 81 -14.85 -10.10 2.43
C GLY A 81 -15.79 -10.18 1.22
N VAL A 82 -16.30 -9.04 0.75
CA VAL A 82 -17.20 -9.00 -0.43
C VAL A 82 -16.43 -9.39 -1.69
N LEU A 83 -15.27 -8.79 -1.94
CA LEU A 83 -14.44 -9.09 -3.11
C LEU A 83 -13.91 -10.52 -3.08
N SER A 84 -13.45 -10.98 -1.91
CA SER A 84 -12.99 -12.36 -1.72
C SER A 84 -14.03 -13.38 -2.17
N ARG A 85 -15.30 -13.22 -1.73
CA ARG A 85 -16.38 -14.14 -2.12
C ARG A 85 -16.81 -13.99 -3.58
N GLN A 86 -16.95 -12.75 -4.08
CA GLN A 86 -17.43 -12.49 -5.44
C GLN A 86 -16.44 -12.96 -6.51
N LEU A 87 -15.15 -12.79 -6.25
CA LEU A 87 -14.08 -13.12 -7.19
C LEU A 87 -13.35 -14.42 -6.83
N LYS A 88 -13.77 -15.10 -5.75
CA LYS A 88 -13.14 -16.33 -5.22
C LYS A 88 -11.65 -16.15 -4.91
N LEU A 89 -11.31 -15.01 -4.29
CA LEU A 89 -9.93 -14.66 -3.98
C LEU A 89 -9.54 -15.13 -2.57
N PRO A 90 -8.41 -15.83 -2.39
CA PRO A 90 -7.81 -16.03 -1.08
C PRO A 90 -7.39 -14.69 -0.48
N VAL A 91 -7.56 -14.56 0.83
CA VAL A 91 -7.18 -13.39 1.60
C VAL A 91 -5.95 -13.73 2.45
N TYR A 92 -4.86 -13.04 2.19
CA TYR A 92 -3.64 -13.13 2.98
C TYR A 92 -3.65 -12.05 4.07
N LEU A 93 -3.55 -12.48 5.32
CA LEU A 93 -3.57 -11.57 6.46
C LEU A 93 -2.76 -12.13 7.64
N SER A 94 -2.35 -11.26 8.57
CA SER A 94 -1.72 -11.71 9.80
C SER A 94 -2.71 -12.49 10.66
N ARG A 95 -2.24 -13.58 11.27
CA ARG A 95 -3.05 -14.40 12.17
C ARG A 95 -3.70 -13.58 13.28
N LYS A 96 -3.04 -12.52 13.77
CA LYS A 96 -3.55 -11.70 14.87
C LYS A 96 -4.78 -10.87 14.49
N ILE A 97 -4.91 -10.49 13.21
CA ILE A 97 -6.05 -9.69 12.74
C ILE A 97 -7.20 -10.54 12.17
N GLU A 98 -7.02 -11.84 11.98
CA GLU A 98 -8.02 -12.74 11.40
C GLU A 98 -9.40 -12.60 12.03
N LYS A 99 -9.48 -12.68 13.37
CA LYS A 99 -10.74 -12.55 14.09
C LYS A 99 -11.42 -11.18 13.91
N LYS A 100 -10.63 -10.10 13.80
CA LYS A 100 -11.16 -8.75 13.59
C LYS A 100 -11.59 -8.56 12.13
N ALA A 101 -10.81 -9.02 11.18
CA ALA A 101 -11.10 -8.95 9.76
C ALA A 101 -12.36 -9.77 9.40
N SER A 102 -12.56 -10.93 10.01
CA SER A 102 -13.75 -11.79 9.81
C SER A 102 -15.07 -11.13 10.23
N ARG A 103 -15.04 -10.05 11.03
CA ARG A 103 -16.24 -9.25 11.33
C ARG A 103 -16.81 -8.53 10.10
N ARG A 104 -16.04 -8.39 9.04
CA ARG A 104 -16.49 -7.85 7.73
C ARG A 104 -17.15 -8.90 6.83
N GLY A 105 -17.48 -10.07 7.41
CA GLY A 105 -18.12 -11.21 6.75
C GLY A 105 -17.12 -12.33 6.45
N PRO A 106 -17.64 -13.52 6.07
CA PRO A 106 -16.77 -14.64 5.73
C PRO A 106 -15.93 -14.34 4.49
N PHE A 107 -14.76 -14.94 4.43
CA PHE A 107 -13.88 -14.93 3.25
C PHE A 107 -14.08 -16.20 2.43
N TYR A 108 -13.69 -16.21 1.16
CA TYR A 108 -13.66 -17.41 0.33
C TYR A 108 -12.60 -18.40 0.87
N GLU A 109 -11.40 -17.89 1.14
CA GLU A 109 -10.28 -18.65 1.71
C GLU A 109 -9.42 -17.68 2.54
N ILE A 110 -8.86 -18.14 3.66
CA ILE A 110 -7.91 -17.37 4.47
C ILE A 110 -6.56 -18.07 4.42
N ARG A 111 -5.51 -17.28 4.16
CA ARG A 111 -4.11 -17.69 4.25
C ARG A 111 -3.38 -16.77 5.22
N THR A 112 -2.92 -17.32 6.34
CA THR A 112 -2.25 -16.51 7.35
C THR A 112 -0.75 -16.48 7.16
N PHE A 113 -0.14 -15.33 7.43
CA PHE A 113 1.30 -15.14 7.46
C PHE A 113 1.76 -14.53 8.79
N GLN A 114 3.07 -14.48 9.01
CA GLN A 114 3.70 -13.83 10.16
C GLN A 114 4.71 -12.78 9.66
N HIS A 115 4.85 -11.68 10.41
CA HIS A 115 5.87 -10.68 10.10
C HIS A 115 7.28 -11.29 10.14
N GLY A 116 8.17 -10.78 9.29
CA GLY A 116 9.56 -11.26 9.19
C GLY A 116 9.72 -12.57 8.43
N THR A 117 8.64 -13.27 8.05
CA THR A 117 8.70 -14.53 7.29
C THR A 117 8.20 -14.29 5.86
N PRO A 118 9.07 -14.33 4.85
CA PRO A 118 8.67 -14.23 3.45
C PRO A 118 7.74 -15.37 3.04
N PHE A 119 6.80 -15.08 2.14
CA PHE A 119 5.94 -16.08 1.51
C PHE A 119 5.70 -15.72 0.03
N GLN A 120 5.09 -16.65 -0.71
CA GLN A 120 4.79 -16.44 -2.13
C GLN A 120 3.31 -16.37 -2.39
N ILE A 121 2.93 -15.50 -3.30
CA ILE A 121 1.63 -15.51 -3.99
C ILE A 121 1.96 -15.73 -5.47
N ASN A 122 1.81 -16.96 -5.93
CA ASN A 122 2.30 -17.41 -7.23
C ASN A 122 3.79 -17.03 -7.42
N ASN A 123 4.11 -16.14 -8.36
CA ASN A 123 5.49 -15.72 -8.63
C ASN A 123 5.97 -14.56 -7.75
N LEU A 124 5.07 -13.85 -7.08
CA LEU A 124 5.40 -12.70 -6.25
C LEU A 124 5.94 -13.15 -4.89
N VAL A 125 7.16 -12.74 -4.55
CA VAL A 125 7.71 -12.93 -3.20
C VAL A 125 7.33 -11.75 -2.33
N VAL A 126 6.57 -12.01 -1.28
CA VAL A 126 6.08 -11.01 -0.32
C VAL A 126 6.81 -11.16 0.99
N HIS A 127 7.42 -10.08 1.47
CA HIS A 127 8.08 -10.05 2.78
C HIS A 127 7.38 -9.05 3.70
N PRO A 128 6.57 -9.50 4.67
CA PRO A 128 5.89 -8.65 5.63
C PRO A 128 6.84 -8.19 6.74
N PHE A 129 6.71 -6.93 7.15
CA PHE A 129 7.45 -6.36 8.29
C PHE A 129 6.55 -5.49 9.15
N ALA A 130 6.79 -5.49 10.47
CA ALA A 130 5.97 -4.76 11.42
C ALA A 130 6.12 -3.24 11.28
N LEU A 131 4.99 -2.53 11.36
CA LEU A 131 4.91 -1.07 11.40
C LEU A 131 4.45 -0.58 12.78
N PRO A 132 4.98 0.53 13.28
CA PRO A 132 4.45 1.20 14.49
C PRO A 132 3.15 1.96 14.15
N HIS A 133 2.00 1.34 14.43
CA HIS A 133 0.68 1.93 14.23
C HIS A 133 -0.30 1.42 15.27
N ASP A 134 -1.43 2.12 15.49
CA ASP A 134 -2.45 1.79 16.48
C ASP A 134 -3.44 0.70 16.00
N ALA A 135 -2.90 -0.38 15.44
CA ALA A 135 -3.62 -1.56 14.99
C ALA A 135 -3.12 -2.84 15.72
N ALA A 136 -3.81 -3.97 15.52
CA ALA A 136 -3.44 -5.20 16.24
C ALA A 136 -2.13 -5.82 15.74
N ASP A 137 -1.85 -5.72 14.45
CA ASP A 137 -0.62 -6.25 13.84
C ASP A 137 -0.37 -5.58 12.47
N PRO A 138 -0.03 -4.28 12.48
CA PRO A 138 0.11 -3.51 11.23
C PRO A 138 1.39 -3.88 10.49
N MET A 139 1.26 -4.07 9.16
CA MET A 139 2.32 -4.58 8.29
C MET A 139 2.63 -3.62 7.15
N GLY A 140 3.92 -3.40 6.92
CA GLY A 140 4.43 -3.01 5.61
C GLY A 140 4.85 -4.25 4.81
N PHE A 141 5.04 -4.07 3.51
CA PHE A 141 5.45 -5.16 2.63
C PHE A 141 6.59 -4.73 1.72
N THR A 142 7.50 -5.66 1.46
CA THR A 142 8.28 -5.61 0.22
C THR A 142 7.79 -6.73 -0.69
N ILE A 143 7.63 -6.41 -1.98
CA ILE A 143 7.17 -7.34 -3.00
C ILE A 143 8.22 -7.39 -4.09
N THR A 144 8.73 -8.58 -4.36
CA THR A 144 9.87 -8.78 -5.27
C THR A 144 9.50 -9.76 -6.38
N GLN A 145 9.91 -9.43 -7.60
CA GLN A 145 9.84 -10.31 -8.75
C GLN A 145 10.93 -9.93 -9.76
N ASN A 146 11.64 -10.93 -10.32
CA ASN A 146 12.69 -10.77 -11.34
C ASN A 146 13.70 -9.64 -11.01
N GLY A 147 14.17 -9.58 -9.75
CA GLY A 147 15.14 -8.59 -9.29
C GLY A 147 14.57 -7.19 -9.05
N ARG A 148 13.29 -6.93 -9.37
CA ARG A 148 12.60 -5.68 -9.05
C ARG A 148 11.91 -5.77 -7.71
N ARG A 149 11.93 -4.68 -6.94
CA ARG A 149 11.43 -4.63 -5.56
C ARG A 149 10.59 -3.38 -5.34
N ILE A 150 9.38 -3.59 -4.82
CA ILE A 150 8.46 -2.55 -4.38
C ILE A 150 8.46 -2.55 -2.85
N GLY A 151 8.55 -1.37 -2.23
CA GLY A 151 8.38 -1.17 -0.80
C GLY A 151 7.08 -0.42 -0.50
N LEU A 152 6.28 -0.94 0.42
CA LEU A 152 5.03 -0.34 0.88
C LEU A 152 5.07 -0.14 2.39
N ALA A 153 4.94 1.11 2.84
CA ALA A 153 4.80 1.47 4.26
C ALA A 153 3.89 2.70 4.39
N THR A 154 2.63 2.46 4.67
CA THR A 154 1.62 3.46 5.04
C THR A 154 1.13 3.15 6.44
N ASP A 155 0.56 4.12 7.11
CA ASP A 155 0.07 3.95 8.48
C ASP A 155 1.20 3.59 9.45
N LEU A 156 2.12 4.52 9.63
CA LEU A 156 3.20 4.38 10.59
C LEU A 156 3.51 5.71 11.30
N GLY A 157 3.61 5.67 12.63
CA GLY A 157 3.85 6.88 13.45
C GLY A 157 5.32 7.27 13.56
N ILE A 158 6.24 6.29 13.45
CA ILE A 158 7.69 6.53 13.47
C ILE A 158 8.43 5.60 12.53
N VAL A 159 9.56 6.07 12.03
CA VAL A 159 10.48 5.28 11.20
C VAL A 159 11.46 4.52 12.09
N THR A 160 11.32 3.20 12.17
CA THR A 160 12.24 2.32 12.90
C THR A 160 13.41 1.87 12.02
N PRO A 161 14.54 1.37 12.61
CA PRO A 161 15.60 0.73 11.84
C PRO A 161 15.08 -0.44 10.98
N LEU A 162 14.12 -1.22 11.49
CA LEU A 162 13.49 -2.32 10.77
C LEU A 162 12.78 -1.83 9.48
N VAL A 163 11.99 -0.75 9.58
CA VAL A 163 11.31 -0.13 8.43
C VAL A 163 12.33 0.30 7.37
N LYS A 164 13.41 0.99 7.79
CA LYS A 164 14.48 1.42 6.87
C LYS A 164 15.14 0.23 6.17
N GLU A 165 15.47 -0.82 6.90
CA GLU A 165 16.14 -2.00 6.34
C GLU A 165 15.25 -2.71 5.30
N HIS A 166 13.94 -2.86 5.59
CA HIS A 166 13.03 -3.48 4.63
C HIS A 166 12.79 -2.63 3.38
N LEU A 167 12.74 -1.30 3.51
CA LEU A 167 12.52 -0.39 2.39
C LEU A 167 13.78 -0.07 1.57
N LYS A 168 14.95 -0.47 2.07
CA LYS A 168 16.22 -0.31 1.38
C LYS A 168 16.23 -1.07 0.04
N ASP A 169 16.94 -0.51 -0.93
CA ASP A 169 17.13 -1.08 -2.27
C ASP A 169 15.83 -1.36 -3.05
N CYS A 170 14.73 -0.65 -2.73
CA CYS A 170 13.49 -0.71 -3.48
C CYS A 170 13.56 0.17 -4.74
N HIS A 171 13.08 -0.35 -5.86
CA HIS A 171 12.99 0.38 -7.14
C HIS A 171 11.77 1.34 -7.15
N LEU A 172 10.71 0.98 -6.42
CA LEU A 172 9.55 1.81 -6.20
C LEU A 172 9.20 1.81 -4.70
N LEU A 173 8.95 2.98 -4.15
CA LEU A 173 8.49 3.16 -2.77
C LEU A 173 7.08 3.75 -2.77
N ILE A 174 6.19 3.17 -1.97
CA ILE A 174 4.91 3.76 -1.57
C ILE A 174 5.02 4.04 -0.08
N ILE A 175 5.21 5.31 0.27
CA ILE A 175 5.46 5.72 1.66
C ILE A 175 4.45 6.76 2.11
N GLU A 176 4.14 6.74 3.39
CA GLU A 176 3.24 7.73 3.98
C GLU A 176 3.81 9.15 3.93
N ALA A 177 2.94 10.13 3.66
CA ALA A 177 3.17 11.56 3.88
C ALA A 177 1.86 12.16 4.38
N ASN A 178 1.51 11.86 5.65
CA ASN A 178 0.14 12.08 6.12
C ASN A 178 -0.16 13.57 6.31
N HIS A 179 0.66 14.32 7.01
CA HIS A 179 0.31 15.68 7.38
C HIS A 179 1.51 16.66 7.29
N ASP A 180 1.17 17.89 6.99
CA ASP A 180 2.04 19.04 7.22
C ASP A 180 1.95 19.42 8.71
N PRO A 181 3.06 19.57 9.44
CA PRO A 181 3.04 19.84 10.88
C PRO A 181 2.28 21.12 11.25
N ASP A 182 2.44 22.19 10.49
CA ASP A 182 1.79 23.48 10.74
C ASP A 182 0.28 23.40 10.46
N MET A 183 -0.13 22.74 9.37
CA MET A 183 -1.54 22.52 9.07
C MET A 183 -2.21 21.66 10.15
N LEU A 184 -1.54 20.62 10.66
CA LEU A 184 -2.10 19.82 11.74
C LEU A 184 -2.22 20.63 13.04
N LEU A 185 -1.17 21.38 13.41
CA LEU A 185 -1.17 22.18 14.63
C LEU A 185 -2.29 23.23 14.63
N ASN A 186 -2.43 23.96 13.51
CA ASN A 186 -3.39 25.05 13.36
C ASN A 186 -4.74 24.63 12.77
N GLY A 187 -4.87 23.36 12.36
CA GLY A 187 -6.07 22.82 11.72
C GLY A 187 -7.25 22.60 12.69
N PRO A 188 -8.42 22.23 12.16
CA PRO A 188 -9.67 22.17 12.92
C PRO A 188 -9.81 20.96 13.84
N TYR A 189 -8.85 20.00 13.82
CA TYR A 189 -8.97 18.79 14.63
C TYR A 189 -8.86 19.11 16.12
N PRO A 190 -9.63 18.43 17.00
CA PRO A 190 -9.49 18.57 18.44
C PRO A 190 -8.13 18.07 18.92
N TRP A 191 -7.64 18.67 20.00
CA TRP A 191 -6.29 18.40 20.52
C TRP A 191 -5.96 16.92 20.75
N PRO A 192 -6.86 16.08 21.33
CA PRO A 192 -6.58 14.64 21.47
C PRO A 192 -6.31 13.92 20.14
N LEU A 193 -7.02 14.31 19.06
CA LEU A 193 -6.81 13.72 17.74
C LEU A 193 -5.46 14.18 17.15
N LYS A 194 -5.08 15.46 17.32
CA LYS A 194 -3.75 15.95 16.91
C LYS A 194 -2.64 15.18 17.61
N GLN A 195 -2.75 14.99 18.94
CA GLN A 195 -1.79 14.19 19.71
C GLN A 195 -1.69 12.75 19.24
N ARG A 196 -2.84 12.10 18.95
CA ARG A 196 -2.87 10.74 18.40
C ARG A 196 -2.15 10.66 17.06
N ILE A 197 -2.42 11.59 16.13
CA ILE A 197 -1.78 11.64 14.80
C ILE A 197 -0.27 11.79 14.93
N GLN A 198 0.22 12.66 15.83
CA GLN A 198 1.65 12.91 16.05
C GLN A 198 2.34 11.85 16.91
N SER A 199 1.59 10.89 17.46
CA SER A 199 2.15 9.88 18.36
C SER A 199 3.04 8.87 17.63
N ARG A 200 3.81 8.08 18.40
CA ARG A 200 4.66 7.00 17.86
C ARG A 200 3.88 5.92 17.09
N ASN A 201 2.57 5.81 17.33
CA ASN A 201 1.68 4.89 16.66
C ASN A 201 0.65 5.62 15.76
N GLY A 202 0.84 6.91 15.50
CA GLY A 202 0.00 7.71 14.62
C GLY A 202 0.46 7.63 13.16
N HIS A 203 0.81 8.79 12.60
CA HIS A 203 1.15 8.93 11.17
C HIS A 203 2.38 9.81 10.96
N LEU A 204 3.15 9.54 9.90
CA LEU A 204 4.31 10.37 9.55
C LEU A 204 3.88 11.74 9.02
N SER A 205 4.56 12.78 9.50
CA SER A 205 4.52 14.10 8.87
C SER A 205 5.32 14.10 7.56
N ASN A 206 5.10 15.10 6.71
CA ASN A 206 5.88 15.32 5.49
C ASN A 206 7.39 15.36 5.79
N GLN A 207 7.81 16.02 6.87
CA GLN A 207 9.21 16.11 7.27
C GLN A 207 9.80 14.77 7.71
N GLN A 208 9.05 13.96 8.45
CA GLN A 208 9.50 12.61 8.84
C GLN A 208 9.63 11.70 7.62
N SER A 209 8.71 11.82 6.67
CA SER A 209 8.75 11.08 5.40
C SER A 209 9.91 11.55 4.51
N GLN A 210 10.22 12.86 4.51
CA GLN A 210 11.41 13.40 3.87
C GLN A 210 12.69 12.76 4.44
N ASN A 211 12.81 12.67 5.76
CA ASN A 211 13.97 12.07 6.43
C ASN A 211 14.10 10.57 6.09
N LEU A 212 12.96 9.86 6.00
CA LEU A 212 12.95 8.47 5.54
C LEU A 212 13.45 8.37 4.09
N LEU A 213 12.89 9.15 3.18
CA LEU A 213 13.29 9.15 1.77
C LEU A 213 14.76 9.51 1.59
N MET A 214 15.28 10.48 2.36
CA MET A 214 16.70 10.85 2.34
C MET A 214 17.60 9.67 2.70
N ALA A 215 17.19 8.81 3.63
CA ALA A 215 17.93 7.63 4.04
C ALA A 215 17.82 6.47 3.02
N LEU A 216 16.78 6.41 2.21
CA LEU A 216 16.48 5.31 1.30
C LEU A 216 16.94 5.54 -0.15
N GLN A 217 17.39 6.77 -0.50
CA GLN A 217 17.78 7.07 -1.88
C GLN A 217 19.02 6.26 -2.32
N HIS A 218 18.93 5.73 -3.53
CA HIS A 218 20.01 5.05 -4.24
C HIS A 218 19.78 5.17 -5.76
N SER A 219 20.78 4.80 -6.56
CA SER A 219 20.76 5.01 -8.02
C SER A 219 19.68 4.23 -8.78
N GLN A 220 19.15 3.15 -8.20
CA GLN A 220 18.11 2.32 -8.81
C GLN A 220 16.69 2.65 -8.33
N LEU A 221 16.51 3.65 -7.46
CA LEU A 221 15.19 4.13 -7.08
C LEU A 221 14.57 4.92 -8.24
N GLU A 222 13.53 4.37 -8.85
CA GLU A 222 12.89 4.90 -10.06
C GLU A 222 11.64 5.72 -9.73
N HIS A 223 10.86 5.28 -8.71
CA HIS A 223 9.58 5.91 -8.37
C HIS A 223 9.37 6.01 -6.86
N VAL A 224 8.76 7.13 -6.45
CA VAL A 224 8.27 7.34 -5.08
C VAL A 224 6.85 7.85 -5.17
N ILE A 225 5.92 7.15 -4.52
CA ILE A 225 4.51 7.52 -4.41
C ILE A 225 4.25 7.93 -2.97
N LEU A 226 3.89 9.19 -2.75
CA LEU A 226 3.46 9.70 -1.47
C LEU A 226 2.01 9.29 -1.24
N ALA A 227 1.76 8.57 -0.17
CA ALA A 227 0.48 7.95 0.10
C ALA A 227 -0.11 8.40 1.44
N HIS A 228 -1.37 8.10 1.68
CA HIS A 228 -2.10 8.33 2.91
C HIS A 228 -2.10 9.78 3.39
N LEU A 229 -2.23 10.73 2.45
CA LEU A 229 -2.30 12.17 2.76
C LEU A 229 -3.62 12.51 3.46
N SER A 230 -3.54 13.31 4.52
CA SER A 230 -4.72 13.91 5.16
C SER A 230 -5.37 14.95 4.25
N GLU A 231 -6.67 14.81 3.99
CA GLU A 231 -7.43 15.79 3.21
C GLU A 231 -7.55 17.15 3.94
N THR A 232 -7.44 17.15 5.27
CA THR A 232 -7.61 18.35 6.11
C THR A 232 -6.27 19.00 6.47
N ASN A 233 -5.25 18.18 6.77
CA ASN A 233 -4.01 18.67 7.36
C ASN A 233 -2.81 18.49 6.42
N ASN A 234 -3.05 18.35 5.12
CA ASN A 234 -2.01 18.31 4.10
C ASN A 234 -2.52 18.87 2.76
N ALA A 235 -1.58 19.12 1.86
CA ALA A 235 -1.87 19.41 0.46
C ALA A 235 -0.81 18.68 -0.40
N PRO A 236 -1.20 18.13 -1.56
CA PRO A 236 -0.26 17.42 -2.46
C PRO A 236 0.99 18.25 -2.78
N GLN A 237 0.83 19.54 -3.02
CA GLN A 237 1.93 20.46 -3.34
C GLN A 237 2.91 20.63 -2.16
N LYS A 238 2.41 20.66 -0.91
CA LYS A 238 3.25 20.75 0.29
C LYS A 238 4.05 19.45 0.49
N ALA A 239 3.39 18.29 0.36
CA ALA A 239 4.06 17.00 0.46
C ALA A 239 5.15 16.86 -0.61
N LEU A 240 4.85 17.18 -1.88
CA LEU A 240 5.83 17.16 -2.98
C LEU A 240 7.00 18.12 -2.72
N ALA A 241 6.71 19.36 -2.32
CA ALA A 241 7.74 20.36 -2.05
C ALA A 241 8.66 19.92 -0.90
N GLU A 242 8.12 19.33 0.17
CA GLU A 242 8.92 18.87 1.30
C GLU A 242 9.77 17.66 0.91
N LEU A 243 9.19 16.64 0.30
CA LEU A 243 9.94 15.41 -0.01
C LEU A 243 10.94 15.59 -1.17
N SER A 244 10.70 16.53 -2.08
CA SER A 244 11.68 16.83 -3.14
C SER A 244 13.03 17.30 -2.60
N LYS A 245 13.06 17.94 -1.43
CA LYS A 245 14.30 18.37 -0.75
C LYS A 245 15.19 17.19 -0.34
N ALA A 246 14.61 15.99 -0.16
CA ALA A 246 15.36 14.78 0.15
C ALA A 246 16.18 14.27 -1.04
N LEU A 247 15.73 14.52 -2.27
CA LEU A 247 16.25 13.90 -3.50
C LEU A 247 17.56 14.56 -3.96
N THR A 248 18.64 14.25 -3.29
CA THR A 248 19.99 14.80 -3.54
C THR A 248 20.91 13.83 -4.28
N ARG A 249 20.64 12.52 -4.21
CA ARG A 249 21.52 11.46 -4.77
C ARG A 249 20.93 10.75 -5.98
N CYS A 250 19.61 10.82 -6.18
CA CYS A 250 18.88 10.22 -7.29
C CYS A 250 17.72 11.13 -7.68
N LYS A 251 17.11 10.87 -8.83
CA LYS A 251 15.96 11.63 -9.35
C LYS A 251 14.81 10.70 -9.72
N PRO A 252 14.20 10.00 -8.74
CA PRO A 252 13.03 9.18 -9.01
C PRO A 252 11.85 10.07 -9.43
N ARG A 253 10.89 9.50 -10.15
CA ARG A 253 9.61 10.16 -10.37
C ARG A 253 8.85 10.22 -9.03
N LEU A 254 8.65 11.42 -8.51
CA LEU A 254 7.89 11.66 -7.27
C LEU A 254 6.46 12.00 -7.63
N THR A 255 5.48 11.27 -7.07
CA THR A 255 4.05 11.46 -7.29
C THR A 255 3.28 11.38 -5.98
N VAL A 256 2.02 11.85 -6.00
CA VAL A 256 1.11 11.76 -4.85
C VAL A 256 -0.08 10.91 -5.22
N ALA A 257 -0.40 9.93 -4.38
CA ALA A 257 -1.62 9.15 -4.48
C ALA A 257 -2.85 9.99 -4.08
N SER A 258 -3.99 9.70 -4.67
CA SER A 258 -5.24 10.42 -4.42
C SER A 258 -6.26 9.54 -3.72
N GLN A 259 -7.06 10.14 -2.84
CA GLN A 259 -8.25 9.49 -2.29
C GLN A 259 -9.34 9.29 -3.35
N HIS A 260 -9.45 10.23 -4.30
CA HIS A 260 -10.60 10.33 -5.21
C HIS A 260 -10.33 9.76 -6.61
N HIS A 261 -9.07 9.69 -7.02
CA HIS A 261 -8.67 9.27 -8.36
C HIS A 261 -7.62 8.16 -8.32
N SER A 262 -7.76 7.19 -9.22
CA SER A 262 -6.71 6.17 -9.40
C SER A 262 -5.46 6.79 -10.01
N GLY A 263 -4.31 6.42 -9.51
CA GLY A 263 -3.01 6.74 -10.11
C GLY A 263 -2.83 6.08 -11.48
N GLU A 264 -1.76 6.44 -12.16
CA GLU A 264 -1.32 5.73 -13.37
C GLU A 264 -0.80 4.34 -13.03
N VAL A 265 -0.83 3.41 -14.00
CA VAL A 265 -0.12 2.14 -13.88
C VAL A 265 1.36 2.39 -14.16
N ILE A 266 2.20 2.12 -13.17
CA ILE A 266 3.66 2.26 -13.25
C ILE A 266 4.26 0.89 -13.52
N TYR A 267 5.13 0.77 -14.51
CA TYR A 267 5.79 -0.46 -14.90
C TYR A 267 7.29 -0.40 -14.57
N LEU A 268 7.76 -1.35 -13.77
CA LEU A 268 9.18 -1.60 -13.51
C LEU A 268 9.67 -2.68 -14.48
N LYS A 269 10.67 -2.35 -15.27
CA LYS A 269 11.21 -3.25 -16.32
C LYS A 269 12.39 -4.07 -15.81
#